data_52c934ad512b830215c19a132df99259
#
_entry.id   52c934ad512b830215c19a132df99259
#
_cell.length_a   1.000
_cell.length_b   1.000
_cell.length_c   1.000
_cell.angle_alpha   90.00
_cell.angle_beta   90.00
_cell.angle_gamma   90.00
#
_symmetry.space_group_name_H-M   'P 1'
#
loop_
_entity.id
_entity.type
_entity.pdbx_description
1 polymer ?
#
loop_
_entity_poly.entity_id
_entity_poly.type
_entity_poly.pdbx_seq_one_letter_code
_entity_poly.pdbx_strand_id
1 'polypeptide(L)'
;MSPRKRDRSWPPADAVVPLAAPVTDNHTHLPVPADAGGPGSEAPLTAAELVECAAAVGVTRVVTSACEVTTWEESLTLARELPGVRVALAVHPNEAVLHAGVRETGPDGLEPRAQEHHGEPLDSVMVRLEETLRANADVVVAVGESGLDFFRTGEKGAAAQREAFRAHIALAKELDLPLQIHDRDAHTACVEVLEADGAPERTVLHCFSGGAELATACAEHGWYASIAGPLTYPANTALREAVAALPDDLLLVETDAPYLPPRRWRGRPNASYLLGDTVRFLAEQRGMGEESLCRRLQATTAAVYGTW
;
A
#
# COMPACT_ATOMS: atom_id res chain seq x y z
N MET A 1 -17.71 -16.57 -31.31
CA MET A 1 -18.21 -15.69 -30.24
C MET A 1 -17.23 -14.55 -30.11
N SER A 2 -17.66 -13.30 -30.36
CA SER A 2 -16.79 -12.13 -30.15
C SER A 2 -16.37 -12.07 -28.68
N PRO A 3 -15.10 -11.75 -28.35
CA PRO A 3 -14.68 -11.60 -26.98
C PRO A 3 -15.53 -10.50 -26.35
N ARG A 4 -16.21 -10.79 -25.25
CA ARG A 4 -16.94 -9.79 -24.47
C ARG A 4 -15.96 -8.68 -24.13
N LYS A 5 -16.24 -7.46 -24.56
CA LYS A 5 -15.48 -6.26 -24.18
C LYS A 5 -15.42 -6.23 -22.64
N ARG A 6 -14.23 -6.24 -22.04
CA ARG A 6 -14.10 -6.13 -20.59
C ARG A 6 -14.66 -4.80 -20.14
N ASP A 7 -15.57 -4.84 -19.16
CA ASP A 7 -16.05 -3.64 -18.50
C ASP A 7 -14.89 -3.04 -17.69
N ARG A 8 -14.53 -1.79 -17.99
CA ARG A 8 -13.46 -1.05 -17.32
C ARG A 8 -13.99 0.19 -16.59
N SER A 9 -15.32 0.33 -16.48
CA SER A 9 -15.92 1.40 -15.71
C SER A 9 -15.69 1.21 -14.22
N TRP A 10 -15.77 2.28 -13.44
CA TRP A 10 -15.75 2.21 -11.99
C TRP A 10 -16.87 1.29 -11.50
N PRO A 11 -16.62 0.42 -10.51
CA PRO A 11 -17.71 -0.32 -9.85
C PRO A 11 -18.72 0.66 -9.26
N PRO A 12 -20.04 0.43 -9.44
CA PRO A 12 -21.03 1.33 -8.87
C PRO A 12 -21.01 1.25 -7.34
N ALA A 13 -20.88 2.40 -6.67
CA ALA A 13 -20.78 2.46 -5.21
C ALA A 13 -22.05 1.95 -4.52
N ASP A 14 -23.21 2.14 -5.13
CA ASP A 14 -24.52 1.64 -4.66
C ASP A 14 -24.68 0.11 -4.75
N ALA A 15 -23.79 -0.57 -5.49
CA ALA A 15 -23.73 -2.04 -5.53
C ALA A 15 -22.86 -2.63 -4.40
N VAL A 16 -22.23 -1.79 -3.58
CA VAL A 16 -21.40 -2.20 -2.45
C VAL A 16 -22.23 -2.19 -1.17
N VAL A 17 -22.22 -3.31 -0.46
CA VAL A 17 -22.91 -3.40 0.84
C VAL A 17 -22.06 -2.69 1.89
N PRO A 18 -22.61 -1.78 2.71
CA PRO A 18 -21.87 -1.15 3.80
C PRO A 18 -21.35 -2.18 4.82
N LEU A 19 -20.19 -1.89 5.41
CA LEU A 19 -19.61 -2.69 6.48
C LEU A 19 -20.40 -2.57 7.79
N ALA A 20 -20.38 -3.63 8.61
CA ALA A 20 -21.08 -3.69 9.88
C ALA A 20 -20.52 -2.74 10.96
N ALA A 21 -19.24 -2.34 10.82
CA ALA A 21 -18.59 -1.31 11.64
C ALA A 21 -17.48 -0.61 10.81
N PRO A 22 -17.06 0.60 11.20
CA PRO A 22 -16.04 1.33 10.49
C PRO A 22 -14.69 0.59 10.41
N VAL A 23 -14.01 0.74 9.28
CA VAL A 23 -12.61 0.32 9.07
C VAL A 23 -11.81 1.42 8.40
N THR A 24 -10.49 1.26 8.40
CA THR A 24 -9.55 2.08 7.65
C THR A 24 -9.00 1.30 6.46
N ASP A 25 -8.89 1.95 5.31
CA ASP A 25 -8.06 1.47 4.21
C ASP A 25 -6.61 1.91 4.49
N ASN A 26 -5.78 0.96 4.90
CA ASN A 26 -4.44 1.26 5.42
C ASN A 26 -3.40 1.56 4.32
N HIS A 27 -3.73 1.30 3.06
CA HIS A 27 -2.87 1.63 1.93
C HIS A 27 -3.69 1.76 0.63
N THR A 28 -3.64 2.94 0.03
CA THR A 28 -4.28 3.24 -1.26
C THR A 28 -3.49 4.32 -1.98
N HIS A 29 -3.70 4.51 -3.28
CA HIS A 29 -3.17 5.64 -4.04
C HIS A 29 -4.35 6.49 -4.50
N LEU A 30 -4.69 7.52 -3.73
CA LEU A 30 -5.71 8.47 -4.13
C LEU A 30 -5.19 9.30 -5.31
N PRO A 31 -6.01 9.55 -6.34
CA PRO A 31 -5.57 10.32 -7.49
C PRO A 31 -5.27 11.76 -7.09
N VAL A 32 -4.14 12.24 -7.52
CA VAL A 32 -3.74 13.64 -7.45
C VAL A 32 -3.76 14.24 -8.86
N PRO A 33 -3.81 15.57 -9.03
CA PRO A 33 -3.87 16.19 -10.36
C PRO A 33 -2.77 15.75 -11.33
N ALA A 34 -1.58 15.41 -10.82
CA ALA A 34 -0.48 14.88 -11.63
C ALA A 34 -0.81 13.54 -12.31
N ASP A 35 -1.70 12.75 -11.72
CA ASP A 35 -2.11 11.43 -12.22
C ASP A 35 -3.30 11.50 -13.20
N ALA A 36 -3.88 12.66 -13.43
CA ALA A 36 -5.07 12.86 -14.25
C ALA A 36 -4.78 12.59 -15.74
N GLY A 37 -4.77 11.32 -16.14
CA GLY A 37 -4.53 10.95 -17.53
C GLY A 37 -4.35 9.46 -17.83
N GLY A 38 -4.68 8.58 -16.92
CA GLY A 38 -4.61 7.13 -17.16
C GLY A 38 -5.50 6.69 -18.33
N PRO A 39 -5.03 5.81 -19.23
CA PRO A 39 -5.73 5.45 -20.44
C PRO A 39 -7.04 4.70 -20.16
N GLY A 40 -8.16 5.26 -20.61
CA GLY A 40 -9.37 4.50 -20.92
C GLY A 40 -10.50 4.47 -19.89
N SER A 41 -10.56 5.42 -18.97
CA SER A 41 -11.75 5.59 -18.11
C SER A 41 -12.69 6.69 -18.67
N GLU A 42 -13.99 6.48 -18.54
CA GLU A 42 -14.93 7.57 -18.27
C GLU A 42 -14.31 8.46 -17.21
N ALA A 43 -14.61 9.76 -17.17
CA ALA A 43 -13.95 10.72 -16.29
C ALA A 43 -13.56 10.12 -14.93
N PRO A 44 -12.28 10.13 -14.54
CA PRO A 44 -11.84 9.51 -13.30
C PRO A 44 -12.56 10.18 -12.13
N LEU A 45 -12.99 9.39 -11.13
CA LEU A 45 -13.49 9.95 -9.88
C LEU A 45 -12.36 10.73 -9.21
N THR A 46 -12.70 11.88 -8.69
CA THR A 46 -11.77 12.68 -7.87
C THR A 46 -11.48 11.98 -6.54
N ALA A 47 -10.38 12.33 -5.88
CA ALA A 47 -10.07 11.81 -4.55
C ALA A 47 -11.20 12.09 -3.54
N ALA A 48 -11.81 13.26 -3.60
CA ALA A 48 -12.95 13.61 -2.73
C ALA A 48 -14.16 12.69 -2.96
N GLU A 49 -14.53 12.43 -4.22
CA GLU A 49 -15.63 11.51 -4.55
C GLU A 49 -15.32 10.06 -4.11
N LEU A 50 -14.07 9.61 -4.28
CA LEU A 50 -13.64 8.28 -3.82
C LEU A 50 -13.73 8.13 -2.29
N VAL A 51 -13.30 9.16 -1.55
CA VAL A 51 -13.36 9.19 -0.09
C VAL A 51 -14.81 9.28 0.40
N GLU A 52 -15.67 10.04 -0.26
CA GLU A 52 -17.09 10.11 0.05
C GLU A 52 -17.78 8.74 -0.17
N CYS A 53 -17.53 8.10 -1.31
CA CYS A 53 -18.03 6.76 -1.58
C CYS A 53 -17.53 5.74 -0.54
N ALA A 54 -16.26 5.84 -0.12
CA ALA A 54 -15.68 4.97 0.89
C ALA A 54 -16.36 5.16 2.26
N ALA A 55 -16.55 6.39 2.68
CA ALA A 55 -17.23 6.72 3.93
C ALA A 55 -18.68 6.21 3.97
N ALA A 56 -19.40 6.31 2.85
CA ALA A 56 -20.78 5.82 2.72
C ALA A 56 -20.92 4.31 2.94
N VAL A 57 -19.86 3.54 2.74
CA VAL A 57 -19.84 2.08 2.94
C VAL A 57 -19.07 1.64 4.19
N GLY A 58 -18.70 2.57 5.06
CA GLY A 58 -18.05 2.27 6.35
C GLY A 58 -16.52 2.26 6.30
N VAL A 59 -15.89 2.65 5.19
CA VAL A 59 -14.45 2.92 5.12
C VAL A 59 -14.24 4.39 5.41
N THR A 60 -14.07 4.73 6.69
CA THR A 60 -14.14 6.13 7.17
C THR A 60 -12.81 6.86 7.18
N ARG A 61 -11.71 6.12 7.00
CA ARG A 61 -10.35 6.63 6.98
C ARG A 61 -9.55 5.93 5.90
N VAL A 62 -8.59 6.64 5.32
CA VAL A 62 -7.66 6.09 4.35
C VAL A 62 -6.25 6.62 4.59
N VAL A 63 -5.24 5.78 4.36
CA VAL A 63 -3.85 6.18 4.26
C VAL A 63 -3.48 6.15 2.79
N THR A 64 -3.26 7.33 2.20
CA THR A 64 -2.80 7.43 0.81
C THR A 64 -1.28 7.38 0.77
N SER A 65 -0.73 6.56 -0.12
CA SER A 65 0.71 6.42 -0.31
C SER A 65 1.20 7.29 -1.45
N ALA A 66 2.12 8.20 -1.16
CA ALA A 66 2.76 9.09 -2.13
C ALA A 66 4.24 8.67 -2.27
N CYS A 67 4.54 7.94 -3.32
CA CYS A 67 5.77 7.20 -3.51
C CYS A 67 6.70 7.83 -4.56
N GLU A 68 6.20 8.81 -5.28
CA GLU A 68 6.93 9.61 -6.25
C GLU A 68 7.04 11.05 -5.74
N VAL A 69 8.22 11.61 -5.88
CA VAL A 69 8.54 12.99 -5.44
C VAL A 69 7.54 14.02 -5.96
N THR A 70 7.05 13.81 -7.16
CA THR A 70 6.10 14.70 -7.86
C THR A 70 4.71 14.70 -7.24
N THR A 71 4.36 13.70 -6.43
CA THR A 71 3.03 13.54 -5.83
C THR A 71 2.97 13.97 -4.36
N TRP A 72 4.10 14.23 -3.71
CA TRP A 72 4.14 14.49 -2.26
C TRP A 72 3.33 15.71 -1.85
N GLU A 73 3.57 16.87 -2.47
CA GLU A 73 2.91 18.13 -2.12
C GLU A 73 1.39 18.08 -2.31
N GLU A 74 0.96 17.49 -3.43
CA GLU A 74 -0.46 17.34 -3.74
C GLU A 74 -1.15 16.37 -2.76
N SER A 75 -0.50 15.28 -2.39
CA SER A 75 -1.03 14.31 -1.41
C SER A 75 -1.12 14.91 -0.01
N LEU A 76 -0.15 15.72 0.40
CA LEU A 76 -0.17 16.46 1.67
C LEU A 76 -1.30 17.48 1.71
N THR A 77 -1.50 18.20 0.61
CA THR A 77 -2.62 19.15 0.45
C THR A 77 -3.95 18.42 0.55
N LEU A 78 -4.10 17.31 -0.17
CA LEU A 78 -5.29 16.47 -0.14
C LEU A 78 -5.64 15.98 1.29
N ALA A 79 -4.63 15.54 2.05
CA ALA A 79 -4.84 15.10 3.43
C ALA A 79 -5.29 16.22 4.38
N ARG A 80 -4.91 17.47 4.11
CA ARG A 80 -5.41 18.63 4.87
C ARG A 80 -6.83 19.03 4.49
N GLU A 81 -7.21 18.84 3.23
CA GLU A 81 -8.54 19.14 2.73
C GLU A 81 -9.57 18.05 3.12
N LEU A 82 -9.15 16.79 3.25
CA LEU A 82 -10.02 15.65 3.54
C LEU A 82 -9.71 15.05 4.92
N PRO A 83 -10.49 15.35 5.96
CA PRO A 83 -10.18 14.97 7.36
C PRO A 83 -9.99 13.46 7.58
N GLY A 84 -10.62 12.61 6.76
CA GLY A 84 -10.48 11.14 6.79
C GLY A 84 -9.18 10.62 6.16
N VAL A 85 -8.35 11.48 5.56
CA VAL A 85 -7.15 11.10 4.83
C VAL A 85 -5.89 11.39 5.64
N ARG A 86 -4.93 10.48 5.59
CA ARG A 86 -3.55 10.65 6.05
C ARG A 86 -2.60 10.14 4.98
N VAL A 87 -1.33 10.51 5.09
CA VAL A 87 -0.33 10.24 4.05
C VAL A 87 0.78 9.35 4.60
N ALA A 88 1.18 8.37 3.80
CA ALA A 88 2.49 7.74 3.89
C ALA A 88 3.37 8.30 2.77
N LEU A 89 4.61 8.72 3.11
CA LEU A 89 5.56 9.28 2.16
C LEU A 89 6.82 8.42 2.08
N ALA A 90 7.29 8.17 0.87
CA ALA A 90 8.56 7.49 0.62
C ALA A 90 9.06 7.75 -0.80
N VAL A 91 10.21 7.15 -1.10
CA VAL A 91 10.69 6.90 -2.46
C VAL A 91 10.47 5.42 -2.74
N HIS A 92 9.54 5.08 -3.63
CA HIS A 92 9.24 3.70 -4.02
C HIS A 92 10.51 2.98 -4.51
N PRO A 93 10.69 1.67 -4.27
CA PRO A 93 11.90 0.96 -4.71
C PRO A 93 12.20 1.13 -6.21
N ASN A 94 11.20 1.19 -7.07
CA ASN A 94 11.41 1.41 -8.50
C ASN A 94 11.83 2.86 -8.82
N GLU A 95 11.35 3.84 -8.06
CA GLU A 95 11.78 5.24 -8.15
C GLU A 95 13.23 5.41 -7.67
N ALA A 96 13.61 4.75 -6.56
CA ALA A 96 14.97 4.76 -6.06
C ALA A 96 15.99 4.30 -7.11
N VAL A 97 15.66 3.28 -7.91
CA VAL A 97 16.49 2.80 -9.03
C VAL A 97 16.66 3.88 -10.09
N LEU A 98 15.60 4.62 -10.40
CA LEU A 98 15.62 5.68 -11.39
C LEU A 98 16.43 6.90 -10.92
N HIS A 99 16.28 7.30 -9.65
CA HIS A 99 17.07 8.36 -9.02
C HIS A 99 18.56 7.99 -8.86
N ALA A 100 18.86 6.68 -8.68
CA ALA A 100 20.23 6.18 -8.69
C ALA A 100 20.87 6.10 -10.10
N GLY A 101 20.14 6.51 -11.13
CA GLY A 101 20.64 6.53 -12.51
C GLY A 101 20.71 5.15 -13.18
N VAL A 102 20.18 4.11 -12.56
CA VAL A 102 20.17 2.75 -13.13
C VAL A 102 19.08 2.63 -14.21
N ARG A 103 19.44 2.08 -15.34
CA ARG A 103 18.57 1.89 -16.52
C ARG A 103 18.76 0.45 -17.03
N GLU A 104 18.23 -0.48 -16.31
CA GLU A 104 18.31 -1.91 -16.59
C GLU A 104 16.93 -2.45 -16.93
N THR A 105 16.81 -3.25 -18.00
CA THR A 105 15.56 -3.96 -18.29
C THR A 105 15.27 -4.94 -17.14
N GLY A 106 14.09 -4.85 -16.57
CA GLY A 106 13.68 -5.70 -15.45
C GLY A 106 13.40 -7.15 -15.87
N PRO A 107 13.23 -8.05 -14.90
CA PRO A 107 12.79 -9.44 -15.17
C PRO A 107 11.44 -9.51 -15.84
N ASP A 108 10.58 -8.50 -15.70
CA ASP A 108 9.31 -8.36 -16.41
C ASP A 108 9.45 -8.01 -17.91
N GLY A 109 10.67 -7.79 -18.38
CA GLY A 109 11.00 -7.44 -19.77
C GLY A 109 10.73 -5.97 -20.11
N LEU A 110 10.42 -5.13 -19.16
CA LEU A 110 10.18 -3.70 -19.38
C LEU A 110 11.43 -2.86 -19.10
N GLU A 111 11.66 -1.87 -19.97
CA GLU A 111 12.68 -0.86 -19.73
C GLU A 111 12.14 0.22 -18.77
N PRO A 112 12.93 0.66 -17.78
CA PRO A 112 12.54 1.73 -16.89
C PRO A 112 12.41 3.06 -17.64
N ARG A 113 11.33 3.80 -17.34
CA ARG A 113 11.04 5.08 -17.98
C ARG A 113 11.41 6.24 -17.04
N ALA A 114 12.61 6.77 -17.21
CA ALA A 114 13.00 7.96 -16.48
C ALA A 114 12.20 9.18 -16.96
N GLN A 115 11.83 10.02 -16.02
CA GLN A 115 11.24 11.34 -16.20
C GLN A 115 12.21 12.43 -15.76
N GLU A 116 11.87 13.71 -15.94
CA GLU A 116 12.76 14.84 -15.64
C GLU A 116 13.18 14.86 -14.17
N HIS A 117 12.28 14.58 -13.24
CA HIS A 117 12.55 14.58 -11.80
C HIS A 117 13.56 13.51 -11.36
N HIS A 118 13.76 12.45 -12.15
CA HIS A 118 14.81 11.45 -11.89
C HIS A 118 16.24 11.95 -12.21
N GLY A 119 16.39 13.20 -12.65
CA GLY A 119 17.66 13.88 -12.71
C GLY A 119 18.19 14.29 -11.33
N GLU A 120 17.34 14.32 -10.30
CA GLU A 120 17.75 14.54 -8.91
C GLU A 120 18.34 13.24 -8.33
N PRO A 121 19.59 13.27 -7.78
CA PRO A 121 20.20 12.08 -7.20
C PRO A 121 19.43 11.54 -5.99
N LEU A 122 19.47 10.22 -5.78
CA LEU A 122 18.77 9.53 -4.69
C LEU A 122 19.06 10.15 -3.31
N ASP A 123 20.32 10.43 -3.00
CA ASP A 123 20.71 11.03 -1.72
C ASP A 123 20.02 12.39 -1.48
N SER A 124 19.90 13.22 -2.51
CA SER A 124 19.21 14.51 -2.42
C SER A 124 17.73 14.34 -2.19
N VAL A 125 17.13 13.36 -2.86
CA VAL A 125 15.70 13.01 -2.68
C VAL A 125 15.45 12.49 -1.28
N MET A 126 16.34 11.68 -0.71
CA MET A 126 16.20 11.17 0.66
C MET A 126 16.30 12.27 1.71
N VAL A 127 17.20 13.26 1.53
CA VAL A 127 17.26 14.46 2.39
C VAL A 127 15.94 15.23 2.32
N ARG A 128 15.44 15.47 1.12
CA ARG A 128 14.15 16.16 0.92
C ARG A 128 12.97 15.37 1.50
N LEU A 129 12.99 14.04 1.44
CA LEU A 129 11.99 13.20 2.09
C LEU A 129 11.97 13.43 3.60
N GLU A 130 13.14 13.41 4.25
CA GLU A 130 13.25 13.65 5.69
C GLU A 130 12.69 15.04 6.07
N GLU A 131 13.11 16.08 5.35
CA GLU A 131 12.61 17.44 5.56
C GLU A 131 11.08 17.51 5.42
N THR A 132 10.54 16.85 4.38
CA THR A 132 9.10 16.81 4.10
C THR A 132 8.33 16.07 5.21
N LEU A 133 8.81 14.92 5.66
CA LEU A 133 8.21 14.16 6.76
C LEU A 133 8.15 14.99 8.06
N ARG A 134 9.27 15.65 8.42
CA ARG A 134 9.36 16.51 9.62
C ARG A 134 8.43 17.72 9.57
N ALA A 135 8.33 18.35 8.38
CA ALA A 135 7.51 19.54 8.19
C ALA A 135 6.00 19.26 8.18
N ASN A 136 5.58 18.01 7.96
CA ASN A 136 4.18 17.64 7.74
C ASN A 136 3.68 16.56 8.72
N ALA A 137 4.21 16.55 9.96
CA ALA A 137 3.82 15.60 11.01
C ALA A 137 2.34 15.68 11.42
N ASP A 138 1.63 16.73 11.00
CA ASP A 138 0.19 16.92 11.21
C ASP A 138 -0.67 15.97 10.38
N VAL A 139 -0.19 15.55 9.19
CA VAL A 139 -0.93 14.69 8.25
C VAL A 139 -0.18 13.43 7.83
N VAL A 140 1.12 13.36 8.06
CA VAL A 140 1.93 12.17 7.75
C VAL A 140 1.84 11.18 8.91
N VAL A 141 1.53 9.92 8.60
CA VAL A 141 1.36 8.84 9.60
C VAL A 141 2.30 7.66 9.39
N ALA A 142 3.04 7.61 8.29
CA ALA A 142 4.00 6.54 8.01
C ALA A 142 5.09 6.98 7.04
N VAL A 143 6.21 6.30 7.11
CA VAL A 143 7.19 6.21 6.02
C VAL A 143 6.74 5.05 5.12
N GLY A 144 6.52 5.26 3.84
CA GLY A 144 6.06 4.21 2.92
C GLY A 144 5.42 4.74 1.64
N GLU A 145 5.44 3.89 0.62
CA GLU A 145 5.96 2.53 0.58
C GLU A 145 7.44 2.51 0.14
N SER A 146 8.24 1.76 0.85
CA SER A 146 9.64 1.48 0.54
C SER A 146 9.90 -0.02 0.67
N GLY A 147 10.99 -0.52 0.14
CA GLY A 147 11.31 -1.95 0.20
C GLY A 147 11.98 -2.45 -1.06
N LEU A 148 11.59 -3.64 -1.53
CA LEU A 148 12.24 -4.31 -2.66
C LEU A 148 11.22 -4.82 -3.69
N ASP A 149 11.53 -4.63 -4.97
CA ASP A 149 10.74 -5.12 -6.10
C ASP A 149 11.66 -5.83 -7.10
N PHE A 150 11.82 -7.14 -6.95
CA PHE A 150 12.65 -7.95 -7.83
C PHE A 150 11.89 -8.45 -9.08
N PHE A 151 10.62 -8.15 -9.19
CA PHE A 151 9.86 -8.35 -10.40
C PHE A 151 10.18 -7.29 -11.47
N ARG A 152 10.38 -6.04 -11.03
CA ARG A 152 10.65 -4.90 -11.92
C ARG A 152 12.11 -4.53 -12.03
N THR A 153 12.96 -5.00 -11.11
CA THR A 153 14.34 -4.56 -11.00
C THR A 153 15.28 -5.74 -11.08
N GLY A 154 16.29 -5.64 -11.94
CA GLY A 154 17.38 -6.60 -12.05
C GLY A 154 18.47 -6.38 -10.99
N GLU A 155 19.59 -7.11 -11.12
CA GLU A 155 20.66 -7.11 -10.11
C GLU A 155 21.26 -5.74 -9.83
N LYS A 156 21.42 -4.90 -10.86
CA LYS A 156 22.04 -3.58 -10.70
C LYS A 156 21.16 -2.62 -9.91
N GLY A 157 19.86 -2.67 -10.16
CA GLY A 157 18.91 -1.84 -9.44
C GLY A 157 18.63 -2.36 -8.03
N ALA A 158 18.77 -3.66 -7.76
CA ALA A 158 18.58 -4.23 -6.44
C ALA A 158 19.50 -3.62 -5.37
N ALA A 159 20.70 -3.19 -5.72
CA ALA A 159 21.61 -2.49 -4.79
C ALA A 159 21.04 -1.13 -4.38
N ALA A 160 20.54 -0.34 -5.34
CA ALA A 160 19.92 0.96 -5.08
C ALA A 160 18.64 0.83 -4.25
N GLN A 161 17.81 -0.20 -4.52
CA GLN A 161 16.63 -0.50 -3.71
C GLN A 161 17.00 -0.81 -2.25
N ARG A 162 18.01 -1.66 -2.03
CA ARG A 162 18.48 -2.00 -0.68
C ARG A 162 19.02 -0.77 0.07
N GLU A 163 19.77 0.09 -0.60
CA GLU A 163 20.29 1.34 -0.03
C GLU A 163 19.15 2.26 0.39
N ALA A 164 18.21 2.52 -0.51
CA ALA A 164 17.03 3.32 -0.21
C ALA A 164 16.19 2.69 0.93
N PHE A 165 15.98 1.38 0.92
CA PHE A 165 15.20 0.69 1.96
C PHE A 165 15.84 0.85 3.34
N ARG A 166 17.19 0.69 3.45
CA ARG A 166 17.94 0.92 4.69
C ARG A 166 17.81 2.36 5.19
N ALA A 167 17.86 3.33 4.27
CA ALA A 167 17.65 4.74 4.62
C ALA A 167 16.23 5.00 5.14
N HIS A 168 15.20 4.39 4.54
CA HIS A 168 13.81 4.49 5.02
C HIS A 168 13.63 3.82 6.40
N ILE A 169 14.26 2.66 6.64
CA ILE A 169 14.26 2.00 7.97
C ILE A 169 14.85 2.94 9.02
N ALA A 170 16.00 3.55 8.73
CA ALA A 170 16.65 4.48 9.66
C ALA A 170 15.76 5.70 9.93
N LEU A 171 15.16 6.28 8.89
CA LEU A 171 14.29 7.43 8.98
C LEU A 171 13.00 7.14 9.77
N ALA A 172 12.36 5.99 9.52
CA ALA A 172 11.17 5.56 10.25
C ALA A 172 11.45 5.41 11.76
N LYS A 173 12.61 4.83 12.11
CA LYS A 173 13.05 4.70 13.51
C LYS A 173 13.34 6.06 14.15
N GLU A 174 14.02 6.95 13.45
CA GLU A 174 14.36 8.28 13.95
C GLU A 174 13.13 9.13 14.21
N LEU A 175 12.12 9.06 13.32
CA LEU A 175 10.89 9.83 13.42
C LEU A 175 9.79 9.14 14.25
N ASP A 176 10.05 7.93 14.75
CA ASP A 176 9.04 7.08 15.40
C ASP A 176 7.76 6.94 14.55
N LEU A 177 7.94 6.66 13.26
CA LEU A 177 6.85 6.42 12.32
C LEU A 177 6.76 4.94 11.94
N PRO A 178 5.56 4.42 11.68
CA PRO A 178 5.39 3.14 11.02
C PRO A 178 6.12 3.09 9.68
N LEU A 179 6.58 1.90 9.28
CA LEU A 179 7.17 1.67 7.96
C LEU A 179 6.27 0.75 7.15
N GLN A 180 5.77 1.21 6.00
CA GLN A 180 5.05 0.40 5.03
C GLN A 180 6.02 -0.17 4.00
N ILE A 181 6.05 -1.50 3.87
CA ILE A 181 7.03 -2.22 3.06
C ILE A 181 6.37 -2.77 1.81
N HIS A 182 6.90 -2.35 0.66
CA HIS A 182 6.70 -2.99 -0.64
C HIS A 182 7.60 -4.22 -0.74
N ASP A 183 7.00 -5.38 -0.97
CA ASP A 183 7.70 -6.64 -1.09
C ASP A 183 7.15 -7.43 -2.28
N ARG A 184 7.86 -7.35 -3.40
CA ARG A 184 7.46 -8.06 -4.62
C ARG A 184 8.56 -8.97 -5.14
N ASP A 185 8.34 -10.27 -5.07
CA ASP A 185 9.31 -11.33 -5.42
C ASP A 185 10.64 -11.19 -4.65
N ALA A 186 10.59 -10.60 -3.43
CA ALA A 186 11.77 -10.23 -2.65
C ALA A 186 11.67 -10.61 -1.15
N HIS A 187 10.73 -11.47 -0.76
CA HIS A 187 10.38 -11.78 0.63
C HIS A 187 11.60 -12.03 1.54
N THR A 188 12.46 -12.99 1.16
CA THR A 188 13.67 -13.32 1.93
C THR A 188 14.59 -12.11 2.08
N ALA A 189 14.79 -11.37 0.98
CA ALA A 189 15.67 -10.21 0.99
C ALA A 189 15.13 -9.05 1.83
N CYS A 190 13.80 -8.86 1.87
CA CYS A 190 13.16 -7.88 2.76
C CYS A 190 13.38 -8.25 4.23
N VAL A 191 13.16 -9.52 4.59
CA VAL A 191 13.40 -10.02 5.95
C VAL A 191 14.87 -9.86 6.35
N GLU A 192 15.81 -10.26 5.50
CA GLU A 192 17.26 -10.08 5.75
C GLU A 192 17.65 -8.62 6.03
N VAL A 193 17.11 -7.66 5.27
CA VAL A 193 17.40 -6.24 5.49
C VAL A 193 16.80 -5.75 6.81
N LEU A 194 15.55 -6.13 7.11
CA LEU A 194 14.87 -5.76 8.34
C LEU A 194 15.58 -6.31 9.59
N GLU A 195 16.04 -7.55 9.54
CA GLU A 195 16.78 -8.18 10.64
C GLU A 195 18.17 -7.54 10.82
N ALA A 196 18.88 -7.31 9.73
CA ALA A 196 20.23 -6.74 9.76
C ALA A 196 20.25 -5.30 10.28
N ASP A 197 19.29 -4.47 9.93
CA ASP A 197 19.24 -3.05 10.29
C ASP A 197 18.39 -2.79 11.55
N GLY A 198 17.65 -3.81 12.01
CA GLY A 198 16.67 -3.69 13.08
C GLY A 198 15.41 -2.98 12.60
N ALA A 199 14.35 -3.74 12.37
CA ALA A 199 13.07 -3.21 11.90
C ALA A 199 12.48 -2.15 12.85
N PRO A 200 11.77 -1.11 12.34
CA PRO A 200 10.95 -0.25 13.19
C PRO A 200 9.91 -1.05 13.98
N GLU A 201 9.53 -0.57 15.16
CA GLU A 201 8.53 -1.25 16.01
C GLU A 201 7.21 -1.52 15.28
N ARG A 202 6.79 -0.57 14.43
CA ARG A 202 5.55 -0.65 13.66
C ARG A 202 5.87 -0.89 12.18
N THR A 203 6.33 -2.10 11.88
CA THR A 203 6.64 -2.55 10.51
C THR A 203 5.43 -3.20 9.89
N VAL A 204 5.02 -2.74 8.72
CA VAL A 204 3.84 -3.21 7.98
C VAL A 204 4.27 -3.74 6.60
N LEU A 205 4.06 -5.01 6.34
CA LEU A 205 4.14 -5.55 4.98
C LEU A 205 2.83 -5.22 4.27
N HIS A 206 2.84 -4.16 3.44
CA HIS A 206 1.67 -3.81 2.67
C HIS A 206 1.43 -4.82 1.56
N CYS A 207 0.20 -4.93 1.09
CA CYS A 207 -0.20 -5.88 0.05
C CYS A 207 0.37 -7.28 0.27
N PHE A 208 0.30 -7.79 1.52
CA PHE A 208 0.92 -9.04 1.94
C PHE A 208 0.67 -10.15 0.92
N SER A 209 1.72 -10.65 0.31
CA SER A 209 1.68 -11.66 -0.75
C SER A 209 2.49 -12.92 -0.44
N GLY A 210 3.10 -12.97 0.74
CA GLY A 210 3.95 -14.07 1.18
C GLY A 210 3.21 -15.37 1.50
N GLY A 211 3.99 -16.44 1.59
CA GLY A 211 3.54 -17.76 2.08
C GLY A 211 3.77 -17.92 3.59
N ALA A 212 3.75 -19.20 4.02
CA ALA A 212 3.89 -19.56 5.44
C ALA A 212 5.18 -19.05 6.08
N GLU A 213 6.29 -19.01 5.36
CA GLU A 213 7.60 -18.55 5.88
C GLU A 213 7.54 -17.07 6.26
N LEU A 214 7.01 -16.21 5.37
CA LEU A 214 6.86 -14.79 5.67
C LEU A 214 5.83 -14.54 6.78
N ALA A 215 4.73 -15.31 6.81
CA ALA A 215 3.75 -15.23 7.90
C ALA A 215 4.37 -15.61 9.26
N THR A 216 5.26 -16.60 9.28
CA THR A 216 6.01 -16.99 10.48
C THR A 216 6.93 -15.85 10.93
N ALA A 217 7.70 -15.26 10.01
CA ALA A 217 8.55 -14.12 10.32
C ALA A 217 7.73 -12.94 10.88
N CYS A 218 6.58 -12.62 10.27
CA CYS A 218 5.68 -11.59 10.81
C CYS A 218 5.24 -11.88 12.24
N ALA A 219 4.85 -13.13 12.53
CA ALA A 219 4.39 -13.52 13.86
C ALA A 219 5.53 -13.49 14.90
N GLU A 220 6.74 -13.91 14.55
CA GLU A 220 7.92 -13.94 15.43
C GLU A 220 8.44 -12.53 15.75
N HIS A 221 8.40 -11.63 14.78
CA HIS A 221 8.90 -10.26 14.95
C HIS A 221 7.82 -9.24 15.34
N GLY A 222 6.55 -9.64 15.36
CA GLY A 222 5.43 -8.72 15.61
C GLY A 222 5.17 -7.75 14.45
N TRP A 223 5.53 -8.12 13.21
CA TRP A 223 5.28 -7.30 12.03
C TRP A 223 3.84 -7.48 11.54
N TYR A 224 3.24 -6.40 11.10
CA TYR A 224 1.87 -6.37 10.62
C TYR A 224 1.79 -6.79 9.15
N ALA A 225 0.74 -7.53 8.80
CA ALA A 225 0.42 -7.90 7.43
C ALA A 225 -0.87 -7.19 6.99
N SER A 226 -0.78 -6.35 5.98
CA SER A 226 -1.94 -5.64 5.43
C SER A 226 -2.51 -6.40 4.23
N ILE A 227 -3.77 -6.78 4.31
CA ILE A 227 -4.41 -7.75 3.44
C ILE A 227 -5.25 -7.04 2.39
N ALA A 228 -4.92 -7.27 1.12
CA ALA A 228 -5.56 -6.68 -0.04
C ALA A 228 -6.47 -7.64 -0.82
N GLY A 229 -7.09 -7.14 -1.88
CA GLY A 229 -8.02 -7.86 -2.76
C GLY A 229 -7.57 -9.23 -3.26
N PRO A 230 -6.27 -9.50 -3.53
CA PRO A 230 -5.77 -10.82 -3.95
C PRO A 230 -6.12 -11.98 -3.01
N LEU A 231 -6.39 -11.74 -1.72
CA LEU A 231 -6.89 -12.77 -0.81
C LEU A 231 -8.15 -13.46 -1.36
N THR A 232 -9.01 -12.71 -2.06
CA THR A 232 -10.27 -13.21 -2.62
C THR A 232 -10.09 -14.06 -3.91
N TYR A 233 -8.87 -14.16 -4.46
CA TYR A 233 -8.64 -14.87 -5.71
C TYR A 233 -8.54 -16.39 -5.48
N PRO A 234 -9.25 -17.24 -6.24
CA PRO A 234 -9.24 -18.68 -6.04
C PRO A 234 -7.85 -19.31 -6.15
N ALA A 235 -6.97 -18.74 -6.99
CA ALA A 235 -5.63 -19.27 -7.20
C ALA A 235 -4.68 -19.05 -6.02
N ASN A 236 -4.99 -18.09 -5.12
CA ASN A 236 -4.09 -17.67 -4.05
C ASN A 236 -4.29 -18.51 -2.76
N THR A 237 -4.21 -19.85 -2.89
CA THR A 237 -4.40 -20.75 -1.75
C THR A 237 -3.30 -20.58 -0.70
N ALA A 238 -2.05 -20.52 -1.13
CA ALA A 238 -0.91 -20.32 -0.22
C ALA A 238 -1.03 -19.01 0.59
N LEU A 239 -1.48 -17.92 -0.04
CA LEU A 239 -1.75 -16.66 0.65
C LEU A 239 -2.84 -16.83 1.73
N ARG A 240 -3.93 -17.53 1.41
CA ARG A 240 -4.99 -17.78 2.39
C ARG A 240 -4.51 -18.62 3.57
N GLU A 241 -3.69 -19.62 3.33
CA GLU A 241 -3.07 -20.46 4.38
C GLU A 241 -2.13 -19.63 5.25
N ALA A 242 -1.31 -18.78 4.65
CA ALA A 242 -0.42 -17.87 5.36
C ALA A 242 -1.20 -16.88 6.22
N VAL A 243 -2.21 -16.22 5.65
CA VAL A 243 -3.08 -15.28 6.38
C VAL A 243 -3.82 -15.98 7.52
N ALA A 244 -4.29 -17.22 7.33
CA ALA A 244 -4.96 -17.97 8.39
C ALA A 244 -4.05 -18.31 9.59
N ALA A 245 -2.74 -18.35 9.39
CA ALA A 245 -1.74 -18.62 10.44
C ALA A 245 -1.32 -17.36 11.23
N LEU A 246 -1.54 -16.16 10.67
CA LEU A 246 -1.17 -14.90 11.32
C LEU A 246 -2.02 -14.62 12.57
N PRO A 247 -1.44 -14.05 13.64
CA PRO A 247 -2.20 -13.52 14.76
C PRO A 247 -3.19 -12.43 14.33
N ASP A 248 -4.36 -12.40 14.93
CA ASP A 248 -5.41 -11.43 14.58
C ASP A 248 -5.01 -9.97 14.83
N ASP A 249 -4.18 -9.72 15.82
CA ASP A 249 -3.67 -8.42 16.23
C ASP A 249 -2.53 -7.89 15.34
N LEU A 250 -2.03 -8.72 14.44
CA LEU A 250 -1.07 -8.33 13.40
C LEU A 250 -1.73 -8.13 12.02
N LEU A 251 -3.05 -8.23 11.93
CA LEU A 251 -3.76 -8.05 10.67
C LEU A 251 -4.23 -6.60 10.47
N LEU A 252 -3.96 -6.10 9.29
CA LEU A 252 -4.51 -4.89 8.71
C LEU A 252 -5.24 -5.23 7.40
N VAL A 253 -6.01 -4.30 6.86
CA VAL A 253 -6.64 -4.42 5.55
C VAL A 253 -6.41 -3.17 4.72
N GLU A 254 -6.35 -3.36 3.41
CA GLU A 254 -6.13 -2.28 2.46
C GLU A 254 -6.74 -2.61 1.10
N THR A 255 -6.76 -1.64 0.20
CA THR A 255 -7.16 -1.87 -1.18
C THR A 255 -5.98 -1.95 -2.14
N ASP A 256 -4.93 -1.20 -1.92
CA ASP A 256 -3.89 -0.91 -2.91
C ASP A 256 -4.50 -0.32 -4.20
N ALA A 257 -5.57 0.47 -4.03
CA ALA A 257 -6.27 1.07 -5.16
C ALA A 257 -5.36 2.10 -5.87
N PRO A 258 -5.44 2.18 -7.21
CA PRO A 258 -6.43 1.62 -8.14
C PRO A 258 -6.14 0.19 -8.60
N TYR A 259 -5.17 -0.48 -8.02
CA TYR A 259 -4.71 -1.83 -8.37
C TYR A 259 -5.51 -2.90 -7.63
N LEU A 260 -5.31 -4.15 -8.02
CA LEU A 260 -5.67 -5.39 -7.29
C LEU A 260 -7.12 -5.46 -6.76
N PRO A 261 -8.17 -5.13 -7.56
CA PRO A 261 -9.54 -5.19 -7.07
C PRO A 261 -9.90 -6.59 -6.57
N PRO A 262 -10.80 -6.72 -5.58
CA PRO A 262 -11.35 -8.01 -5.15
C PRO A 262 -11.91 -8.81 -6.34
N ARG A 263 -11.94 -10.15 -6.23
CA ARG A 263 -12.35 -11.08 -7.31
C ARG A 263 -13.61 -10.62 -8.05
N ARG A 264 -14.62 -10.15 -7.31
CA ARG A 264 -15.92 -9.70 -7.85
C ARG A 264 -15.75 -8.60 -8.91
N TRP A 265 -14.74 -7.74 -8.73
CA TRP A 265 -14.51 -6.55 -9.54
C TRP A 265 -13.31 -6.67 -10.49
N ARG A 266 -12.77 -7.88 -10.64
CA ARG A 266 -11.55 -8.10 -11.42
C ARG A 266 -11.67 -7.59 -12.86
N GLY A 267 -10.72 -6.75 -13.25
CA GLY A 267 -10.65 -6.11 -14.58
C GLY A 267 -11.26 -4.71 -14.62
N ARG A 268 -11.76 -4.22 -13.48
CA ARG A 268 -12.23 -2.84 -13.25
C ARG A 268 -11.25 -2.11 -12.33
N PRO A 269 -11.24 -0.78 -12.27
CA PRO A 269 -10.47 -0.03 -11.28
C PRO A 269 -10.85 -0.44 -9.85
N ASN A 270 -9.86 -0.45 -8.95
CA ASN A 270 -10.09 -0.62 -7.52
C ASN A 270 -10.32 0.73 -6.85
N ALA A 271 -10.95 0.73 -5.68
CA ALA A 271 -11.15 1.91 -4.87
C ALA A 271 -11.42 1.52 -3.41
N SER A 272 -11.15 2.42 -2.47
CA SER A 272 -11.33 2.18 -1.04
C SER A 272 -12.75 1.72 -0.67
N TYR A 273 -13.79 2.15 -1.39
CA TYR A 273 -15.16 1.69 -1.16
C TYR A 273 -15.39 0.20 -1.49
N LEU A 274 -14.43 -0.49 -2.13
CA LEU A 274 -14.48 -1.92 -2.42
C LEU A 274 -13.85 -2.78 -1.32
N LEU A 275 -13.24 -2.18 -0.30
CA LEU A 275 -12.54 -2.86 0.79
C LEU A 275 -13.42 -3.88 1.51
N GLY A 276 -14.73 -3.60 1.59
CA GLY A 276 -15.70 -4.48 2.25
C GLY A 276 -15.74 -5.91 1.72
N ASP A 277 -15.44 -6.14 0.43
CA ASP A 277 -15.37 -7.49 -0.13
C ASP A 277 -14.17 -8.27 0.42
N THR A 278 -13.02 -7.61 0.65
CA THR A 278 -11.83 -8.20 1.28
C THR A 278 -12.09 -8.49 2.76
N VAL A 279 -12.69 -7.54 3.49
CA VAL A 279 -13.03 -7.68 4.92
C VAL A 279 -13.97 -8.85 5.14
N ARG A 280 -15.04 -8.98 4.36
CA ARG A 280 -16.02 -10.10 4.48
C ARG A 280 -15.38 -11.44 4.17
N PHE A 281 -14.55 -11.50 3.14
CA PHE A 281 -13.82 -12.71 2.81
C PHE A 281 -12.87 -13.13 3.94
N LEU A 282 -12.16 -12.16 4.54
CA LEU A 282 -11.29 -12.40 5.69
C LEU A 282 -12.09 -12.86 6.92
N ALA A 283 -13.25 -12.25 7.19
CA ALA A 283 -14.13 -12.64 8.30
C ALA A 283 -14.61 -14.10 8.14
N GLU A 284 -15.05 -14.47 6.94
CA GLU A 284 -15.45 -15.85 6.64
C GLU A 284 -14.29 -16.82 6.84
N GLN A 285 -13.09 -16.49 6.35
CA GLN A 285 -11.89 -17.32 6.48
C GLN A 285 -11.47 -17.51 7.94
N ARG A 286 -11.67 -16.49 8.78
CA ARG A 286 -11.38 -16.52 10.22
C ARG A 286 -12.49 -17.12 11.06
N GLY A 287 -13.65 -17.42 10.47
CA GLY A 287 -14.84 -17.84 11.22
C GLY A 287 -15.34 -16.76 12.20
N MET A 288 -15.10 -15.49 11.90
CA MET A 288 -15.48 -14.34 12.71
C MET A 288 -16.72 -13.63 12.13
N GLY A 289 -17.51 -13.01 13.02
CA GLY A 289 -18.53 -12.06 12.57
C GLY A 289 -17.89 -10.79 11.98
N GLU A 290 -18.50 -10.24 10.91
CA GLU A 290 -18.00 -9.05 10.22
C GLU A 290 -17.75 -7.88 11.18
N GLU A 291 -18.70 -7.57 12.06
CA GLU A 291 -18.57 -6.47 13.03
C GLU A 291 -17.37 -6.68 13.98
N SER A 292 -17.19 -7.91 14.47
CA SER A 292 -16.08 -8.25 15.37
C SER A 292 -14.73 -8.06 14.68
N LEU A 293 -14.62 -8.51 13.43
CA LEU A 293 -13.39 -8.33 12.64
C LEU A 293 -13.15 -6.85 12.35
N CYS A 294 -14.15 -6.09 11.91
CA CYS A 294 -14.00 -4.65 11.67
C CYS A 294 -13.46 -3.92 12.90
N ARG A 295 -14.01 -4.18 14.09
CA ARG A 295 -13.55 -3.57 15.34
C ARG A 295 -12.10 -3.94 15.67
N ARG A 296 -11.70 -5.18 15.42
CA ARG A 296 -10.32 -5.64 15.63
C ARG A 296 -9.35 -4.97 14.67
N LEU A 297 -9.67 -4.96 13.37
CA LEU A 297 -8.87 -4.28 12.35
C LEU A 297 -8.70 -2.78 12.67
N GLN A 298 -9.77 -2.13 13.12
CA GLN A 298 -9.70 -0.72 13.53
C GLN A 298 -8.82 -0.52 14.76
N ALA A 299 -8.83 -1.44 15.72
CA ALA A 299 -7.94 -1.39 16.88
C ALA A 299 -6.47 -1.57 16.47
N THR A 300 -6.18 -2.53 15.58
CA THR A 300 -4.83 -2.73 15.02
C THR A 300 -4.36 -1.49 14.25
N THR A 301 -5.23 -0.91 13.40
CA THR A 301 -4.91 0.35 12.70
C THR A 301 -4.56 1.46 13.67
N ALA A 302 -5.32 1.61 14.77
CA ALA A 302 -5.05 2.64 15.78
C ALA A 302 -3.73 2.39 16.54
N ALA A 303 -3.36 1.14 16.76
CA ALA A 303 -2.07 0.79 17.37
C ALA A 303 -0.90 1.12 16.44
N VAL A 304 -1.06 0.94 15.13
CA VAL A 304 0.00 1.20 14.14
C VAL A 304 0.12 2.69 13.82
N TYR A 305 -0.97 3.33 13.41
CA TYR A 305 -0.94 4.69 12.82
C TYR A 305 -1.48 5.77 13.77
N GLY A 306 -1.96 5.40 14.97
CA GLY A 306 -2.64 6.34 15.85
C GLY A 306 -4.11 6.56 15.47
N THR A 307 -4.68 7.63 16.01
CA THR A 307 -6.07 8.02 15.77
C THR A 307 -6.13 9.44 15.22
N TRP A 308 -6.95 9.68 14.20
CA TRP A 308 -7.18 10.99 13.61
C TRP A 308 -8.64 11.21 13.26
#